data_ff8a407a7ccdfb17032a85cc3882af85
#
_entry.id   ff8a407a7ccdfb17032a85cc3882af85
#
_cell.length_a   1.000
_cell.length_b   1.000
_cell.length_c   1.000
_cell.angle_alpha   90.00
_cell.angle_beta   90.00
_cell.angle_gamma   90.00
#
_symmetry.space_group_name_H-M   'P 1'
#
loop_
_entity.id
_entity.type
_entity.pdbx_description
1 polymer ?
#
loop_
_entity_poly.entity_id
_entity_poly.type
_entity_poly.pdbx_seq_one_letter_code
_entity_poly.pdbx_strand_id
1 'polypeptide(L)'
;MKIPEGAPHTKLSPDFVADLPGMAAKVGDVLRRAQSDYLYWDEFKHLRMPAGVRASDTWAFVKLMRNLNRRPTAIPSVDGGRFTYSLTERVMEALHNIDKWAGGWDAGTAAHVPHDAQKERYVLSSLLEESVASSQIEGASTTRRRAREMLLNAERPRNHGERMILNNYQTMKRIRGLIDTPITPQLVLDLQKSMTVDALLHPEDAGVFRTTDDIIVADEVNRVLYTPPKASEVPGMVQALCDYANTQGGQFEHPAIRAIALHFWLALIHPFADGNGRTARALFYLFMLKNDYWLFEYLSISRVILRRRAQYERAYLYSEIDDSDFTYFLLFNLKAIETALEETRKYVEQKAAEDMEIQQHVQGDFELNYRQRAILSRALKKPGAVFTFQSHANSHGVVRATARADLLDLCDRGYLVRRKDGRQIVFLPAPDLRDRVHQVSIGVIRSDN
;
A
#
# COMPACT_ATOMS: atom_id res chain seq x y z
N MET A 1 -17.50 12.91 3.03
CA MET A 1 -16.55 13.81 2.32
C MET A 1 -17.28 14.97 1.67
N LYS A 2 -16.67 16.18 1.50
CA LYS A 2 -17.25 17.28 0.70
C LYS A 2 -17.00 16.95 -0.78
N ILE A 3 -18.08 16.93 -1.61
CA ILE A 3 -17.94 16.74 -3.06
C ILE A 3 -17.20 17.97 -3.62
N PRO A 4 -16.20 17.79 -4.49
CA PRO A 4 -15.49 18.88 -5.13
C PRO A 4 -16.44 19.78 -5.93
N GLU A 5 -16.16 21.07 -5.92
CA GLU A 5 -16.86 22.02 -6.79
C GLU A 5 -16.38 21.86 -8.23
N GLY A 6 -17.32 21.79 -9.18
CA GLY A 6 -16.96 21.74 -10.60
C GLY A 6 -16.13 22.95 -11.02
N ALA A 7 -15.09 22.68 -11.80
CA ALA A 7 -14.25 23.74 -12.36
C ALA A 7 -15.06 24.62 -13.33
N PRO A 8 -14.79 25.92 -13.42
CA PRO A 8 -15.43 26.79 -14.41
C PRO A 8 -15.01 26.38 -15.83
N HIS A 9 -15.83 26.73 -16.80
CA HIS A 9 -15.48 26.50 -18.21
C HIS A 9 -14.14 27.12 -18.58
N THR A 10 -13.30 26.35 -19.26
CA THR A 10 -11.88 26.64 -19.52
C THR A 10 -11.67 27.54 -20.76
N LYS A 11 -12.53 28.55 -21.00
CA LYS A 11 -12.30 29.55 -22.04
C LYS A 11 -11.60 30.76 -21.45
N LEU A 12 -10.44 31.09 -22.05
CA LEU A 12 -9.75 32.36 -21.75
C LEU A 12 -10.63 33.53 -22.17
N SER A 13 -10.68 34.57 -21.31
CA SER A 13 -11.36 35.80 -21.70
C SER A 13 -10.65 36.53 -22.83
N PRO A 14 -11.37 37.29 -23.66
CA PRO A 14 -10.74 38.10 -24.72
C PRO A 14 -9.63 39.01 -24.20
N ASP A 15 -9.81 39.63 -23.04
CA ASP A 15 -8.83 40.54 -22.42
C ASP A 15 -7.56 39.77 -21.99
N PHE A 16 -7.70 38.52 -21.52
CA PHE A 16 -6.56 37.67 -21.17
C PHE A 16 -5.78 37.25 -22.40
N VAL A 17 -6.48 36.94 -23.48
CA VAL A 17 -5.85 36.55 -24.79
C VAL A 17 -5.15 37.75 -25.44
N ALA A 18 -5.73 38.95 -25.36
CA ALA A 18 -5.17 40.15 -25.95
C ALA A 18 -3.79 40.54 -25.39
N ASP A 19 -3.53 40.25 -24.10
CA ASP A 19 -2.24 40.48 -23.44
C ASP A 19 -1.70 39.18 -22.79
N LEU A 20 -1.71 38.09 -23.53
CA LEU A 20 -1.28 36.78 -22.99
C LEU A 20 0.13 36.81 -22.38
N PRO A 21 1.16 37.44 -22.98
CA PRO A 21 2.48 37.51 -22.35
C PRO A 21 2.49 38.31 -21.02
N GLY A 22 1.82 39.47 -21.00
CA GLY A 22 1.73 40.27 -19.78
C GLY A 22 0.92 39.60 -18.66
N MET A 23 -0.18 38.93 -19.01
CA MET A 23 -0.97 38.16 -18.08
C MET A 23 -0.19 36.96 -17.56
N ALA A 24 0.49 36.19 -18.42
CA ALA A 24 1.32 35.07 -18.01
C ALA A 24 2.44 35.51 -17.04
N ALA A 25 3.07 36.65 -17.28
CA ALA A 25 4.07 37.22 -16.37
C ALA A 25 3.47 37.61 -15.01
N LYS A 26 2.28 38.24 -15.00
CA LYS A 26 1.58 38.63 -13.75
C LYS A 26 1.21 37.42 -12.90
N VAL A 27 0.78 36.30 -13.51
CA VAL A 27 0.31 35.10 -12.78
C VAL A 27 1.40 34.05 -12.60
N GLY A 28 2.66 34.33 -12.97
CA GLY A 28 3.76 33.35 -12.99
C GLY A 28 3.93 32.56 -11.69
N ASP A 29 3.84 33.23 -10.52
CA ASP A 29 3.95 32.56 -9.22
C ASP A 29 2.75 31.63 -8.93
N VAL A 30 1.55 32.09 -9.30
CA VAL A 30 0.32 31.31 -9.17
C VAL A 30 0.37 30.08 -10.07
N LEU A 31 0.86 30.26 -11.30
CA LEU A 31 1.04 29.13 -12.25
C LEU A 31 2.06 28.12 -11.74
N ARG A 32 3.22 28.58 -11.26
CA ARG A 32 4.23 27.69 -10.69
C ARG A 32 3.64 26.84 -9.57
N ARG A 33 2.96 27.48 -8.62
CA ARG A 33 2.33 26.77 -7.50
C ARG A 33 1.24 25.82 -7.99
N ALA A 34 0.37 26.24 -8.90
CA ALA A 34 -0.68 25.41 -9.46
C ALA A 34 -0.15 24.16 -10.16
N GLN A 35 1.02 24.27 -10.83
CA GLN A 35 1.66 23.16 -11.53
C GLN A 35 2.48 22.27 -10.60
N SER A 36 3.26 22.85 -9.67
CA SER A 36 4.06 22.07 -8.72
C SER A 36 3.19 21.21 -7.79
N ASP A 37 2.12 21.80 -7.25
CA ASP A 37 1.20 21.13 -6.34
C ASP A 37 0.09 20.37 -7.09
N TYR A 38 -0.03 20.56 -8.40
CA TYR A 38 -1.06 20.03 -9.29
C TYR A 38 -2.47 20.24 -8.73
N LEU A 39 -2.76 21.49 -8.31
CA LEU A 39 -4.00 21.82 -7.61
C LEU A 39 -5.22 21.60 -8.52
N TYR A 40 -6.31 21.09 -7.96
CA TYR A 40 -7.63 21.14 -8.57
C TYR A 40 -8.30 22.50 -8.29
N TRP A 41 -9.36 22.82 -9.03
CA TRP A 41 -10.10 24.08 -8.92
C TRP A 41 -10.51 24.42 -7.49
N ASP A 42 -10.97 23.45 -6.71
CA ASP A 42 -11.40 23.61 -5.32
C ASP A 42 -10.34 24.28 -4.42
N GLU A 43 -9.07 23.97 -4.65
CA GLU A 43 -7.93 24.52 -3.93
C GLU A 43 -7.36 25.74 -4.63
N PHE A 44 -7.30 25.69 -5.97
CA PHE A 44 -6.76 26.74 -6.83
C PHE A 44 -7.50 28.07 -6.65
N LYS A 45 -8.84 28.08 -6.59
CA LYS A 45 -9.67 29.29 -6.47
C LYS A 45 -9.40 30.13 -5.22
N HIS A 46 -8.79 29.52 -4.20
CA HIS A 46 -8.40 30.19 -2.96
C HIS A 46 -6.99 30.80 -3.00
N LEU A 47 -6.27 30.63 -4.08
CA LEU A 47 -4.98 31.30 -4.24
C LEU A 47 -5.19 32.80 -4.41
N ARG A 48 -4.26 33.59 -3.84
CA ARG A 48 -4.28 35.05 -4.00
C ARG A 48 -3.93 35.42 -5.45
N MET A 49 -4.89 35.96 -6.18
CA MET A 49 -4.68 36.45 -7.55
C MET A 49 -4.07 37.87 -7.56
N PRO A 50 -3.25 38.20 -8.56
CA PRO A 50 -2.81 39.56 -8.80
C PRO A 50 -3.98 40.48 -9.07
N ALA A 51 -3.80 41.80 -8.81
CA ALA A 51 -4.83 42.80 -9.07
C ALA A 51 -5.28 42.78 -10.55
N GLY A 52 -6.59 42.81 -10.77
CA GLY A 52 -7.20 42.81 -12.09
C GLY A 52 -7.20 41.46 -12.82
N VAL A 53 -6.79 40.37 -12.16
CA VAL A 53 -6.80 39.02 -12.74
C VAL A 53 -7.86 38.16 -12.07
N ARG A 54 -8.70 37.49 -12.86
CA ARG A 54 -9.71 36.56 -12.35
C ARG A 54 -9.14 35.16 -12.19
N ALA A 55 -9.50 34.48 -11.09
CA ALA A 55 -9.10 33.08 -10.87
C ALA A 55 -9.55 32.15 -11.99
N SER A 56 -10.74 32.36 -12.57
CA SER A 56 -11.26 31.56 -13.68
C SER A 56 -10.39 31.64 -14.94
N ASP A 57 -9.89 32.85 -15.30
CA ASP A 57 -9.01 33.01 -16.47
C ASP A 57 -7.65 32.36 -16.23
N THR A 58 -7.09 32.53 -15.02
CA THR A 58 -5.84 31.90 -14.66
C THR A 58 -5.98 30.37 -14.64
N TRP A 59 -7.13 29.86 -14.16
CA TRP A 59 -7.43 28.42 -14.23
C TRP A 59 -7.52 27.92 -15.68
N ALA A 60 -8.22 28.63 -16.56
CA ALA A 60 -8.28 28.29 -17.97
C ALA A 60 -6.88 28.21 -18.60
N PHE A 61 -5.97 29.11 -18.20
CA PHE A 61 -4.59 29.08 -18.66
C PHE A 61 -3.81 27.90 -18.07
N VAL A 62 -3.98 27.57 -16.80
CA VAL A 62 -3.43 26.34 -16.18
C VAL A 62 -3.86 25.11 -16.95
N LYS A 63 -5.15 25.01 -17.30
CA LYS A 63 -5.70 23.88 -18.08
C LYS A 63 -5.11 23.81 -19.48
N LEU A 64 -4.96 24.95 -20.15
CA LEU A 64 -4.31 24.99 -21.47
C LEU A 64 -2.89 24.43 -21.40
N MET A 65 -2.09 24.88 -20.42
CA MET A 65 -0.70 24.42 -20.24
C MET A 65 -0.64 22.92 -19.92
N ARG A 66 -1.57 22.40 -19.10
CA ARG A 66 -1.66 20.97 -18.80
C ARG A 66 -2.01 20.16 -20.04
N ASN A 67 -3.00 20.61 -20.82
CA ASN A 67 -3.46 19.91 -22.03
C ASN A 67 -2.37 19.75 -23.09
N LEU A 68 -1.45 20.70 -23.21
CA LEU A 68 -0.32 20.63 -24.14
C LEU A 68 0.67 19.48 -23.81
N ASN A 69 0.70 19.03 -22.57
CA ASN A 69 1.68 18.04 -22.07
C ASN A 69 1.03 16.70 -21.67
N ARG A 70 -0.26 16.52 -21.94
CA ARG A 70 -0.98 15.29 -21.57
C ARG A 70 -0.63 14.14 -22.51
N ARG A 71 -0.48 12.96 -21.91
CA ARG A 71 -0.32 11.68 -22.59
C ARG A 71 -1.59 10.84 -22.39
N PRO A 72 -2.14 10.21 -23.44
CA PRO A 72 -3.29 9.33 -23.28
C PRO A 72 -2.88 8.04 -22.54
N THR A 73 -3.80 7.54 -21.71
CA THR A 73 -3.72 6.19 -21.14
C THR A 73 -4.50 5.20 -22.00
N ALA A 74 -4.47 3.92 -21.63
CA ALA A 74 -5.39 2.92 -22.20
C ALA A 74 -6.80 3.00 -21.61
N ILE A 75 -7.01 3.72 -20.52
CA ILE A 75 -8.27 3.76 -19.76
C ILE A 75 -9.32 4.56 -20.51
N PRO A 76 -10.48 3.98 -20.89
CA PRO A 76 -11.56 4.70 -21.54
C PRO A 76 -12.22 5.67 -20.55
N SER A 77 -12.60 6.85 -21.03
CA SER A 77 -13.37 7.84 -20.28
C SER A 77 -14.85 7.78 -20.63
N VAL A 78 -15.70 8.34 -19.76
CA VAL A 78 -17.17 8.30 -19.90
C VAL A 78 -17.67 9.04 -21.15
N ASP A 79 -16.92 10.07 -21.59
CA ASP A 79 -17.23 10.87 -22.78
C ASP A 79 -16.78 10.23 -24.10
N GLY A 80 -16.33 8.97 -24.09
CA GLY A 80 -15.86 8.24 -25.27
C GLY A 80 -14.41 8.49 -25.64
N GLY A 81 -13.69 9.31 -24.89
CA GLY A 81 -12.25 9.53 -25.01
C GLY A 81 -11.43 8.55 -24.18
N ARG A 82 -10.29 9.03 -23.69
CA ARG A 82 -9.40 8.31 -22.77
C ARG A 82 -8.96 9.22 -21.65
N PHE A 83 -8.74 8.63 -20.48
CA PHE A 83 -8.00 9.31 -19.43
C PHE A 83 -6.61 9.69 -19.92
N THR A 84 -6.13 10.82 -19.44
CA THR A 84 -4.80 11.36 -19.79
C THR A 84 -4.01 11.65 -18.53
N TYR A 85 -2.67 11.71 -18.64
CA TYR A 85 -1.81 12.13 -17.53
C TYR A 85 -0.65 13.00 -18.02
N SER A 86 -0.11 13.80 -17.10
CA SER A 86 1.06 14.66 -17.35
C SER A 86 2.28 14.12 -16.60
N LEU A 87 3.43 14.04 -17.29
CA LEU A 87 4.73 13.79 -16.65
C LEU A 87 5.27 15.09 -16.07
N THR A 88 4.74 15.48 -14.92
CA THR A 88 5.25 16.64 -14.17
C THR A 88 6.62 16.35 -13.55
N GLU A 89 7.38 17.39 -13.14
CA GLU A 89 8.63 17.20 -12.40
C GLU A 89 8.41 16.32 -11.15
N ARG A 90 7.29 16.51 -10.45
CA ARG A 90 6.93 15.71 -9.27
C ARG A 90 6.68 14.25 -9.60
N VAL A 91 6.05 13.95 -10.75
CA VAL A 91 5.88 12.57 -11.23
C VAL A 91 7.24 11.95 -11.54
N MET A 92 8.10 12.66 -12.28
CA MET A 92 9.42 12.16 -12.63
C MET A 92 10.33 11.94 -11.41
N GLU A 93 10.31 12.86 -10.46
CA GLU A 93 11.05 12.71 -9.18
C GLU A 93 10.58 11.49 -8.40
N ALA A 94 9.26 11.30 -8.27
CA ALA A 94 8.70 10.15 -7.56
C ALA A 94 9.05 8.82 -8.25
N LEU A 95 8.99 8.76 -9.59
CA LEU A 95 9.39 7.58 -10.35
C LEU A 95 10.88 7.27 -10.15
N HIS A 96 11.74 8.28 -10.23
CA HIS A 96 13.17 8.12 -9.95
C HIS A 96 13.42 7.56 -8.54
N ASN A 97 12.72 8.09 -7.54
CA ASN A 97 12.83 7.61 -6.16
C ASN A 97 12.35 6.15 -6.02
N ILE A 98 11.25 5.78 -6.70
CA ILE A 98 10.73 4.43 -6.70
C ILE A 98 11.73 3.46 -7.34
N ASP A 99 12.29 3.80 -8.50
CA ASP A 99 13.29 2.98 -9.19
C ASP A 99 14.54 2.78 -8.33
N LYS A 100 15.04 3.87 -7.77
CA LYS A 100 16.22 3.86 -6.92
C LYS A 100 16.05 2.97 -5.68
N TRP A 101 14.87 2.98 -5.07
CA TRP A 101 14.66 2.31 -3.77
C TRP A 101 13.97 0.95 -3.88
N ALA A 102 13.13 0.74 -4.89
CA ALA A 102 12.29 -0.46 -4.98
C ALA A 102 12.61 -1.39 -6.16
N GLY A 103 13.28 -0.90 -7.22
CA GLY A 103 13.55 -1.65 -8.46
C GLY A 103 15.00 -2.09 -8.62
N GLY A 104 15.97 -1.47 -7.96
CA GLY A 104 17.39 -1.74 -8.21
C GLY A 104 18.00 -2.83 -7.33
N TRP A 105 18.72 -3.78 -7.92
CA TRP A 105 19.72 -4.61 -7.26
C TRP A 105 21.01 -3.81 -7.08
N ASP A 106 20.95 -2.66 -6.44
CA ASP A 106 22.18 -1.99 -6.09
C ASP A 106 22.75 -2.64 -4.82
N ALA A 107 23.99 -3.16 -4.90
CA ALA A 107 24.68 -3.82 -3.80
C ALA A 107 24.70 -2.95 -2.51
N GLY A 108 24.54 -1.63 -2.65
CA GLY A 108 24.41 -0.69 -1.54
C GLY A 108 23.06 -0.77 -0.80
N THR A 109 21.96 -1.02 -1.51
CA THR A 109 20.63 -1.20 -0.88
C THR A 109 20.46 -2.62 -0.34
N ALA A 110 21.04 -3.62 -1.00
CA ALA A 110 21.05 -5.00 -0.51
C ALA A 110 21.85 -5.14 0.81
N ALA A 111 22.82 -4.30 1.05
CA ALA A 111 23.58 -4.28 2.32
C ALA A 111 22.73 -3.85 3.54
N HIS A 112 21.57 -3.20 3.31
CA HIS A 112 20.64 -2.80 4.36
C HIS A 112 19.41 -3.72 4.45
N VAL A 113 19.26 -4.70 3.52
CA VAL A 113 18.23 -5.73 3.65
C VAL A 113 18.77 -6.80 4.61
N PRO A 114 18.04 -7.06 5.70
CA PRO A 114 18.46 -8.04 6.69
C PRO A 114 18.70 -9.42 6.06
N HIS A 115 19.61 -10.22 6.63
CA HIS A 115 19.80 -11.64 6.27
C HIS A 115 18.45 -12.37 6.08
N ASP A 116 18.40 -13.36 5.20
CA ASP A 116 17.18 -14.05 4.72
C ASP A 116 16.08 -14.28 5.77
N ALA A 117 16.48 -14.55 6.96
CA ALA A 117 15.58 -14.81 8.08
C ALA A 117 14.96 -13.56 8.74
N GLN A 118 15.61 -12.42 8.67
CA GLN A 118 15.00 -11.13 9.04
C GLN A 118 14.06 -10.67 7.92
N LYS A 119 14.41 -10.98 6.66
CA LYS A 119 13.63 -10.74 5.47
C LYS A 119 12.20 -11.30 5.61
N GLU A 120 12.06 -12.58 5.94
CA GLU A 120 10.75 -13.23 6.14
C GLU A 120 9.89 -12.55 7.21
N ARG A 121 10.51 -12.08 8.31
CA ARG A 121 9.81 -11.37 9.38
C ARG A 121 9.27 -10.01 8.93
N TYR A 122 10.03 -9.30 8.10
CA TYR A 122 9.60 -8.01 7.54
C TYR A 122 8.45 -8.20 6.56
N VAL A 123 8.55 -9.18 5.64
CA VAL A 123 7.47 -9.54 4.72
C VAL A 123 6.18 -9.85 5.49
N LEU A 124 6.25 -10.71 6.49
CA LEU A 124 5.09 -11.05 7.32
C LEU A 124 4.49 -9.83 8.02
N SER A 125 5.33 -8.94 8.58
CA SER A 125 4.85 -7.72 9.22
C SER A 125 4.15 -6.78 8.24
N SER A 126 4.70 -6.63 7.05
CA SER A 126 4.15 -5.78 6.00
C SER A 126 2.85 -6.33 5.42
N LEU A 127 2.82 -7.62 5.13
CA LEU A 127 1.59 -8.30 4.68
C LEU A 127 0.45 -8.19 5.69
N LEU A 128 0.77 -8.29 6.98
CA LEU A 128 -0.21 -8.08 8.06
C LEU A 128 -0.78 -6.66 8.03
N GLU A 129 0.11 -5.66 7.95
CA GLU A 129 -0.30 -4.24 7.91
C GLU A 129 -1.12 -3.93 6.67
N GLU A 130 -0.69 -4.41 5.50
CA GLU A 130 -1.40 -4.24 4.23
C GLU A 130 -2.80 -4.86 4.30
N SER A 131 -2.88 -6.10 4.77
CA SER A 131 -4.15 -6.84 4.82
C SER A 131 -5.15 -6.19 5.77
N VAL A 132 -4.68 -5.69 6.91
CA VAL A 132 -5.52 -4.95 7.86
C VAL A 132 -5.99 -3.64 7.26
N ALA A 133 -5.06 -2.80 6.78
CA ALA A 133 -5.38 -1.48 6.27
C ALA A 133 -6.26 -1.55 5.01
N SER A 134 -5.94 -2.43 4.07
CA SER A 134 -6.71 -2.63 2.84
C SER A 134 -8.15 -3.07 3.14
N SER A 135 -8.36 -3.93 4.15
CA SER A 135 -9.71 -4.34 4.56
C SER A 135 -10.43 -3.23 5.34
N GLN A 136 -9.72 -2.42 6.13
CA GLN A 136 -10.30 -1.28 6.85
C GLN A 136 -10.75 -0.16 5.90
N ILE A 137 -10.08 0.06 4.78
CA ILE A 137 -10.55 0.98 3.72
C ILE A 137 -11.94 0.55 3.24
N GLU A 138 -12.19 -0.75 3.15
CA GLU A 138 -13.47 -1.34 2.72
C GLU A 138 -14.45 -1.59 3.90
N GLY A 139 -14.21 -1.00 5.06
CA GLY A 139 -15.15 -1.01 6.18
C GLY A 139 -14.96 -2.14 7.20
N ALA A 140 -13.88 -2.92 7.16
CA ALA A 140 -13.60 -3.91 8.19
C ALA A 140 -13.41 -3.24 9.57
N SER A 141 -14.30 -3.52 10.51
CA SER A 141 -14.35 -2.90 11.83
C SER A 141 -13.59 -3.72 12.90
N THR A 142 -12.28 -3.88 12.71
CA THR A 142 -11.43 -4.62 13.66
C THR A 142 -10.22 -3.79 14.03
N THR A 143 -9.82 -3.81 15.32
CA THR A 143 -8.62 -3.08 15.74
C THR A 143 -7.37 -3.75 15.17
N ARG A 144 -6.37 -2.94 14.81
CA ARG A 144 -5.07 -3.43 14.32
C ARG A 144 -4.44 -4.46 15.26
N ARG A 145 -4.54 -4.24 16.59
CA ARG A 145 -4.01 -5.16 17.59
C ARG A 145 -4.70 -6.51 17.50
N ARG A 146 -6.04 -6.53 17.47
CA ARG A 146 -6.84 -7.76 17.41
C ARG A 146 -6.60 -8.53 16.10
N ALA A 147 -6.60 -7.82 14.96
CA ALA A 147 -6.29 -8.43 13.66
C ALA A 147 -4.91 -9.09 13.63
N ARG A 148 -3.89 -8.40 14.19
CA ARG A 148 -2.53 -8.94 14.29
C ARG A 148 -2.47 -10.18 15.19
N GLU A 149 -3.13 -10.16 16.35
CA GLU A 149 -3.21 -11.33 17.26
C GLU A 149 -3.87 -12.51 16.56
N MET A 150 -5.01 -12.29 15.89
CA MET A 150 -5.73 -13.32 15.14
C MET A 150 -4.84 -13.97 14.06
N LEU A 151 -4.16 -13.18 13.24
CA LEU A 151 -3.34 -13.68 12.14
C LEU A 151 -2.08 -14.41 12.66
N LEU A 152 -1.40 -13.88 13.67
CA LEU A 152 -0.20 -14.49 14.25
C LEU A 152 -0.51 -15.80 14.97
N ASN A 153 -1.63 -15.88 15.68
CA ASN A 153 -2.02 -17.06 16.45
C ASN A 153 -2.85 -18.07 15.61
N ALA A 154 -3.12 -17.76 14.32
CA ALA A 154 -3.99 -18.56 13.46
C ALA A 154 -5.38 -18.80 14.07
N GLU A 155 -5.93 -17.78 14.74
CA GLU A 155 -7.27 -17.85 15.34
C GLU A 155 -8.33 -17.76 14.24
N ARG A 156 -9.48 -18.42 14.49
CA ARG A 156 -10.63 -18.30 13.59
C ARG A 156 -11.22 -16.88 13.68
N PRO A 157 -11.59 -16.27 12.55
CA PRO A 157 -12.25 -14.96 12.54
C PRO A 157 -13.60 -15.06 13.28
N ARG A 158 -13.91 -14.04 14.09
CA ARG A 158 -15.11 -13.97 14.94
C ARG A 158 -16.25 -13.17 14.29
N ASN A 159 -15.92 -12.35 13.30
CA ASN A 159 -16.88 -11.49 12.60
C ASN A 159 -16.46 -11.28 11.14
N HIS A 160 -17.33 -10.61 10.38
CA HIS A 160 -17.13 -10.31 8.97
C HIS A 160 -15.83 -9.53 8.70
N GLY A 161 -15.53 -8.47 9.49
CA GLY A 161 -14.31 -7.69 9.31
C GLY A 161 -13.02 -8.51 9.53
N GLU A 162 -13.00 -9.40 10.53
CA GLU A 162 -11.88 -10.32 10.75
C GLU A 162 -11.75 -11.32 9.59
N ARG A 163 -12.86 -11.78 9.01
CA ARG A 163 -12.88 -12.64 7.82
C ARG A 163 -12.27 -11.93 6.61
N MET A 164 -12.69 -10.69 6.34
CA MET A 164 -12.11 -9.87 5.26
C MET A 164 -10.60 -9.73 5.39
N ILE A 165 -10.10 -9.48 6.60
CA ILE A 165 -8.67 -9.34 6.87
C ILE A 165 -7.92 -10.66 6.64
N LEU A 166 -8.46 -11.79 7.11
CA LEU A 166 -7.86 -13.10 6.90
C LEU A 166 -7.76 -13.47 5.43
N ASN A 167 -8.84 -13.26 4.67
CA ASN A 167 -8.90 -13.52 3.23
C ASN A 167 -7.88 -12.66 2.48
N ASN A 168 -7.81 -11.36 2.80
CA ASN A 168 -6.85 -10.45 2.20
C ASN A 168 -5.41 -10.91 2.50
N TYR A 169 -5.10 -11.26 3.75
CA TYR A 169 -3.79 -11.78 4.13
C TYR A 169 -3.40 -13.04 3.35
N GLN A 170 -4.32 -13.99 3.23
CA GLN A 170 -4.08 -15.23 2.48
C GLN A 170 -3.86 -14.96 0.99
N THR A 171 -4.65 -14.06 0.40
CA THR A 171 -4.51 -13.67 -1.00
C THR A 171 -3.18 -12.96 -1.25
N MET A 172 -2.84 -11.97 -0.43
CA MET A 172 -1.57 -11.23 -0.56
C MET A 172 -0.35 -12.15 -0.39
N LYS A 173 -0.42 -13.15 0.49
CA LYS A 173 0.64 -14.17 0.62
C LYS A 173 0.81 -15.00 -0.65
N ARG A 174 -0.26 -15.26 -1.41
CA ARG A 174 -0.22 -16.03 -2.66
C ARG A 174 0.30 -15.23 -3.86
N ILE A 175 0.22 -13.90 -3.83
CA ILE A 175 0.58 -13.02 -4.97
C ILE A 175 2.00 -13.32 -5.47
N ARG A 176 2.95 -13.58 -4.58
CA ARG A 176 4.33 -13.92 -4.95
C ARG A 176 4.43 -15.17 -5.84
N GLY A 177 3.56 -16.15 -5.64
CA GLY A 177 3.50 -17.34 -6.49
C GLY A 177 2.81 -17.12 -7.85
N LEU A 178 2.32 -15.92 -8.12
CA LEU A 178 1.59 -15.56 -9.35
C LEU A 178 2.39 -14.64 -10.28
N ILE A 179 3.62 -14.26 -9.91
CA ILE A 179 4.43 -13.30 -10.68
C ILE A 179 4.71 -13.75 -12.11
N ASP A 180 4.84 -15.05 -12.35
CA ASP A 180 5.06 -15.61 -13.69
C ASP A 180 3.76 -15.87 -14.46
N THR A 181 2.60 -15.73 -13.81
CA THR A 181 1.29 -15.99 -14.43
C THR A 181 0.81 -14.78 -15.21
N PRO A 182 0.36 -14.90 -16.47
CA PRO A 182 -0.26 -13.78 -17.19
C PRO A 182 -1.46 -13.23 -16.45
N ILE A 183 -1.68 -11.92 -16.51
CA ILE A 183 -2.86 -11.27 -15.95
C ILE A 183 -4.02 -11.50 -16.91
N THR A 184 -4.97 -12.34 -16.51
CA THR A 184 -6.13 -12.73 -17.31
C THR A 184 -7.42 -12.41 -16.56
N PRO A 185 -8.57 -12.30 -17.23
CA PRO A 185 -9.86 -12.16 -16.55
C PRO A 185 -10.08 -13.26 -15.50
N GLN A 186 -9.66 -14.49 -15.78
CA GLN A 186 -9.77 -15.59 -14.81
C GLN A 186 -8.92 -15.33 -13.56
N LEU A 187 -7.68 -14.82 -13.72
CA LEU A 187 -6.84 -14.47 -12.56
C LEU A 187 -7.49 -13.36 -11.71
N VAL A 188 -8.13 -12.36 -12.35
CA VAL A 188 -8.85 -11.30 -11.63
C VAL A 188 -10.03 -11.86 -10.86
N LEU A 189 -10.79 -12.80 -11.45
CA LEU A 189 -11.88 -13.53 -10.77
C LEU A 189 -11.36 -14.36 -9.59
N ASP A 190 -10.24 -15.06 -9.76
CA ASP A 190 -9.65 -15.90 -8.71
C ASP A 190 -9.10 -15.05 -7.54
N LEU A 191 -8.55 -13.88 -7.82
CA LEU A 191 -8.13 -12.92 -6.78
C LEU A 191 -9.35 -12.44 -5.98
N GLN A 192 -10.42 -12.01 -6.65
CA GLN A 192 -11.64 -11.57 -5.96
C GLN A 192 -12.25 -12.71 -5.16
N LYS A 193 -12.38 -13.91 -5.74
CA LYS A 193 -12.87 -15.10 -5.03
C LYS A 193 -12.10 -15.35 -3.74
N SER A 194 -10.76 -15.30 -3.81
CA SER A 194 -9.91 -15.47 -2.62
C SER A 194 -10.14 -14.37 -1.57
N MET A 195 -10.40 -13.13 -1.99
CA MET A 195 -10.66 -11.99 -1.11
C MET A 195 -12.02 -12.07 -0.41
N THR A 196 -12.96 -12.85 -0.92
CA THR A 196 -14.36 -12.81 -0.53
C THR A 196 -14.89 -14.13 0.03
N VAL A 197 -14.07 -15.17 0.18
CA VAL A 197 -14.47 -16.46 0.77
C VAL A 197 -15.17 -16.27 2.11
N ASP A 198 -16.39 -16.81 2.24
CA ASP A 198 -17.25 -16.71 3.43
C ASP A 198 -17.45 -15.27 3.95
N ALA A 199 -17.31 -14.27 3.07
CA ALA A 199 -17.43 -12.85 3.42
C ALA A 199 -18.43 -12.10 2.53
N LEU A 200 -19.14 -12.78 1.65
CA LEU A 200 -20.20 -12.18 0.83
C LEU A 200 -21.57 -12.44 1.44
N LEU A 201 -22.48 -11.49 1.22
CA LEU A 201 -23.90 -11.67 1.55
C LEU A 201 -24.50 -12.78 0.68
N HIS A 202 -24.09 -12.83 -0.59
CA HIS A 202 -24.46 -13.82 -1.58
C HIS A 202 -23.21 -14.61 -1.99
N PRO A 203 -23.00 -15.83 -1.46
CA PRO A 203 -21.79 -16.62 -1.74
C PRO A 203 -21.57 -16.93 -3.23
N GLU A 204 -22.62 -16.95 -4.02
CA GLU A 204 -22.59 -17.13 -5.48
C GLU A 204 -21.88 -16.01 -6.24
N ASP A 205 -21.74 -14.83 -5.65
CA ASP A 205 -21.03 -13.69 -6.24
C ASP A 205 -19.48 -13.82 -6.15
N ALA A 206 -19.00 -14.87 -5.49
CA ALA A 206 -17.56 -15.08 -5.36
C ALA A 206 -16.91 -15.57 -6.65
N GLY A 207 -16.04 -14.77 -7.24
CA GLY A 207 -15.30 -15.10 -8.46
C GLY A 207 -16.15 -14.98 -9.73
N VAL A 208 -17.18 -14.16 -9.72
CA VAL A 208 -17.99 -13.85 -10.89
C VAL A 208 -18.18 -12.34 -11.06
N PHE A 209 -18.33 -11.89 -12.30
CA PHE A 209 -18.66 -10.50 -12.56
C PHE A 209 -20.13 -10.24 -12.21
N ARG A 210 -20.44 -9.02 -11.75
CA ARG A 210 -21.81 -8.58 -11.51
C ARG A 210 -22.65 -8.67 -12.79
N THR A 211 -23.90 -8.97 -12.63
CA THR A 211 -24.86 -9.10 -13.73
C THR A 211 -25.93 -8.00 -13.71
N THR A 212 -25.91 -7.14 -12.67
CA THR A 212 -26.89 -6.06 -12.47
C THR A 212 -26.19 -4.68 -12.51
N ASP A 213 -26.97 -3.64 -12.76
CA ASP A 213 -26.51 -2.23 -12.84
C ASP A 213 -26.87 -1.43 -11.58
N ASP A 214 -27.29 -2.08 -10.51
CA ASP A 214 -27.71 -1.48 -9.25
C ASP A 214 -26.54 -1.11 -8.31
N ILE A 215 -25.32 -1.48 -8.68
CA ILE A 215 -24.12 -1.17 -7.90
C ILE A 215 -23.69 0.27 -8.17
N ILE A 216 -23.56 1.04 -7.10
CA ILE A 216 -23.07 2.42 -7.09
C ILE A 216 -21.95 2.57 -6.08
N VAL A 217 -21.06 3.53 -6.30
CA VAL A 217 -20.11 3.97 -5.28
C VAL A 217 -20.70 5.18 -4.59
N ALA A 218 -20.95 5.07 -3.29
CA ALA A 218 -21.56 6.11 -2.48
C ALA A 218 -20.69 6.47 -1.27
N ASP A 219 -20.86 7.67 -0.73
CA ASP A 219 -20.22 8.09 0.52
C ASP A 219 -21.02 7.60 1.76
N GLU A 220 -20.51 7.93 2.95
CA GLU A 220 -21.11 7.55 4.25
C GLU A 220 -22.53 8.08 4.48
N VAL A 221 -22.97 9.05 3.69
CA VAL A 221 -24.33 9.62 3.74
C VAL A 221 -25.17 9.23 2.50
N ASN A 222 -24.81 8.12 1.84
CA ASN A 222 -25.46 7.55 0.66
C ASN A 222 -25.57 8.50 -0.55
N ARG A 223 -24.67 9.47 -0.70
CA ARG A 223 -24.59 10.26 -1.94
C ARG A 223 -23.80 9.48 -2.97
N VAL A 224 -24.36 9.33 -4.17
CA VAL A 224 -23.70 8.68 -5.29
C VAL A 224 -22.47 9.53 -5.68
N LEU A 225 -21.30 8.94 -5.59
CA LEU A 225 -20.03 9.52 -6.02
C LEU A 225 -19.67 9.10 -7.43
N TYR A 226 -19.97 7.84 -7.78
CA TYR A 226 -19.67 7.27 -9.08
C TYR A 226 -20.69 6.19 -9.45
N THR A 227 -21.09 6.15 -10.72
CA THR A 227 -21.91 5.10 -11.30
C THR A 227 -21.05 4.27 -12.24
N PRO A 228 -20.79 2.99 -11.92
CA PRO A 228 -19.98 2.11 -12.76
C PRO A 228 -20.61 1.87 -14.13
N PRO A 229 -19.83 1.41 -15.14
CA PRO A 229 -20.34 1.00 -16.45
C PRO A 229 -21.43 -0.08 -16.34
N LYS A 230 -22.18 -0.30 -17.42
CA LYS A 230 -23.19 -1.37 -17.45
C LYS A 230 -22.57 -2.74 -17.23
N ALA A 231 -23.28 -3.62 -16.53
CA ALA A 231 -22.82 -4.98 -16.25
C ALA A 231 -22.47 -5.76 -17.54
N SER A 232 -23.22 -5.53 -18.61
CA SER A 232 -22.97 -6.15 -19.93
C SER A 232 -21.62 -5.77 -20.55
N GLU A 233 -21.03 -4.63 -20.16
CA GLU A 233 -19.76 -4.13 -20.68
C GLU A 233 -18.56 -4.65 -19.87
N VAL A 234 -18.78 -5.07 -18.63
CA VAL A 234 -17.76 -5.47 -17.67
C VAL A 234 -16.78 -6.53 -18.22
N PRO A 235 -17.24 -7.65 -18.81
CA PRO A 235 -16.32 -8.67 -19.31
C PRO A 235 -15.34 -8.13 -20.37
N GLY A 236 -15.84 -7.31 -21.32
CA GLY A 236 -15.00 -6.68 -22.35
C GLY A 236 -14.02 -5.66 -21.76
N MET A 237 -14.42 -4.87 -20.77
CA MET A 237 -13.56 -3.89 -20.12
C MET A 237 -12.47 -4.58 -19.29
N VAL A 238 -12.78 -5.67 -18.58
CA VAL A 238 -11.78 -6.45 -17.82
C VAL A 238 -10.81 -7.14 -18.78
N GLN A 239 -11.29 -7.64 -19.95
CA GLN A 239 -10.38 -8.18 -20.97
C GLN A 239 -9.41 -7.10 -21.48
N ALA A 240 -9.89 -5.90 -21.79
CA ALA A 240 -9.05 -4.79 -22.23
C ALA A 240 -8.03 -4.37 -21.17
N LEU A 241 -8.42 -4.36 -19.89
CA LEU A 241 -7.51 -4.13 -18.76
C LEU A 241 -6.41 -5.20 -18.70
N CYS A 242 -6.74 -6.47 -18.87
CA CYS A 242 -5.79 -7.57 -18.90
C CYS A 242 -4.84 -7.50 -20.11
N ASP A 243 -5.37 -7.14 -21.28
CA ASP A 243 -4.56 -6.95 -22.49
C ASP A 243 -3.55 -5.81 -22.28
N TYR A 244 -3.98 -4.69 -21.71
CA TYR A 244 -3.09 -3.59 -21.34
C TYR A 244 -2.02 -4.03 -20.34
N ALA A 245 -2.38 -4.79 -19.33
CA ALA A 245 -1.44 -5.28 -18.33
C ALA A 245 -0.34 -6.17 -18.93
N ASN A 246 -0.66 -6.97 -19.96
CA ASN A 246 0.27 -7.90 -20.60
C ASN A 246 0.94 -7.33 -21.86
N THR A 247 0.57 -6.12 -22.32
CA THR A 247 1.15 -5.52 -23.53
C THR A 247 2.65 -5.30 -23.33
N GLN A 248 3.44 -5.88 -24.23
CA GLN A 248 4.88 -5.66 -24.37
C GLN A 248 5.15 -4.86 -25.64
N GLY A 249 6.03 -3.86 -25.54
CA GLY A 249 6.34 -2.99 -26.68
C GLY A 249 5.43 -1.76 -26.78
N GLY A 250 5.59 -0.95 -27.85
CA GLY A 250 4.90 0.33 -28.03
C GLY A 250 5.62 1.49 -27.33
N GLN A 251 4.88 2.57 -27.04
CA GLN A 251 5.43 3.71 -26.30
C GLN A 251 5.73 3.28 -24.86
N PHE A 252 6.94 3.61 -24.39
CA PHE A 252 7.33 3.31 -23.01
C PHE A 252 6.40 4.01 -22.00
N GLU A 253 5.85 3.22 -21.11
CA GLU A 253 5.10 3.67 -19.94
C GLU A 253 5.70 3.01 -18.71
N HIS A 254 6.06 3.83 -17.72
CA HIS A 254 6.74 3.37 -16.52
C HIS A 254 5.91 2.34 -15.74
N PRO A 255 6.49 1.21 -15.26
CA PRO A 255 5.72 0.15 -14.57
C PRO A 255 4.89 0.67 -13.39
N ALA A 256 5.39 1.62 -12.60
CA ALA A 256 4.61 2.20 -11.51
C ALA A 256 3.37 2.98 -12.02
N ILE A 257 3.47 3.68 -13.16
CA ILE A 257 2.31 4.36 -13.78
C ILE A 257 1.30 3.32 -14.23
N ARG A 258 1.73 2.24 -14.90
CA ARG A 258 0.85 1.16 -15.34
C ARG A 258 0.18 0.45 -14.16
N ALA A 259 0.91 0.16 -13.09
CA ALA A 259 0.35 -0.45 -11.88
C ALA A 259 -0.75 0.42 -11.26
N ILE A 260 -0.50 1.74 -11.15
CA ILE A 260 -1.48 2.71 -10.64
C ILE A 260 -2.67 2.83 -11.59
N ALA A 261 -2.43 2.78 -12.91
CA ALA A 261 -3.48 2.78 -13.92
C ALA A 261 -4.37 1.54 -13.83
N LEU A 262 -3.79 0.34 -13.64
CA LEU A 262 -4.55 -0.91 -13.42
C LEU A 262 -5.41 -0.83 -12.15
N HIS A 263 -4.87 -0.29 -11.07
CA HIS A 263 -5.61 -0.05 -9.83
C HIS A 263 -6.81 0.88 -10.06
N PHE A 264 -6.58 2.02 -10.71
CA PHE A 264 -7.61 3.01 -11.02
C PHE A 264 -8.69 2.42 -11.94
N TRP A 265 -8.27 1.78 -13.01
CA TRP A 265 -9.19 1.24 -14.02
C TRP A 265 -10.08 0.12 -13.49
N LEU A 266 -9.52 -0.82 -12.70
CA LEU A 266 -10.34 -1.87 -12.09
C LEU A 266 -11.38 -1.28 -11.11
N ALA A 267 -10.99 -0.23 -10.37
CA ALA A 267 -11.91 0.46 -9.48
C ALA A 267 -13.03 1.19 -10.24
N LEU A 268 -12.74 1.77 -11.44
CA LEU A 268 -13.76 2.37 -12.31
C LEU A 268 -14.69 1.33 -12.92
N ILE A 269 -14.17 0.21 -13.45
CA ILE A 269 -15.00 -0.87 -13.98
C ILE A 269 -15.96 -1.39 -12.90
N HIS A 270 -15.47 -1.46 -11.67
CA HIS A 270 -16.21 -1.98 -10.50
C HIS A 270 -16.90 -3.31 -10.82
N PRO A 271 -16.12 -4.34 -11.21
CA PRO A 271 -16.66 -5.53 -11.87
C PRO A 271 -17.42 -6.49 -10.95
N PHE A 272 -17.38 -6.29 -9.63
CA PHE A 272 -17.88 -7.24 -8.64
C PHE A 272 -18.97 -6.62 -7.75
N ALA A 273 -19.78 -7.47 -7.12
CA ALA A 273 -20.71 -7.06 -6.08
C ALA A 273 -19.97 -6.56 -4.82
N ASP A 274 -18.85 -7.20 -4.45
CA ASP A 274 -17.96 -6.77 -3.36
C ASP A 274 -16.51 -7.19 -3.66
N GLY A 275 -15.56 -6.56 -2.96
CA GLY A 275 -14.12 -6.86 -3.06
C GLY A 275 -13.38 -6.08 -4.15
N ASN A 276 -14.02 -5.13 -4.83
CA ASN A 276 -13.43 -4.35 -5.92
C ASN A 276 -12.14 -3.64 -5.50
N GLY A 277 -12.15 -2.86 -4.43
CA GLY A 277 -10.99 -2.13 -3.97
C GLY A 277 -9.85 -3.04 -3.50
N ARG A 278 -10.16 -4.12 -2.77
CA ARG A 278 -9.15 -5.11 -2.33
C ARG A 278 -8.49 -5.80 -3.53
N THR A 279 -9.28 -6.19 -4.53
CA THR A 279 -8.79 -6.83 -5.76
C THR A 279 -7.95 -5.86 -6.59
N ALA A 280 -8.36 -4.59 -6.72
CA ALA A 280 -7.61 -3.57 -7.44
C ALA A 280 -6.22 -3.32 -6.81
N ARG A 281 -6.15 -3.25 -5.47
CA ARG A 281 -4.87 -3.12 -4.76
C ARG A 281 -4.01 -4.38 -4.86
N ALA A 282 -4.62 -5.57 -4.81
CA ALA A 282 -3.89 -6.82 -5.04
C ALA A 282 -3.29 -6.89 -6.46
N LEU A 283 -4.05 -6.47 -7.47
CA LEU A 283 -3.57 -6.41 -8.86
C LEU A 283 -2.41 -5.42 -9.01
N PHE A 284 -2.48 -4.26 -8.34
CA PHE A 284 -1.39 -3.31 -8.29
C PHE A 284 -0.10 -3.94 -7.73
N TYR A 285 -0.17 -4.62 -6.58
CA TYR A 285 0.99 -5.30 -6.00
C TYR A 285 1.54 -6.40 -6.91
N LEU A 286 0.66 -7.23 -7.47
CA LEU A 286 1.06 -8.28 -8.41
C LEU A 286 1.82 -7.69 -9.59
N PHE A 287 1.31 -6.59 -10.17
CA PHE A 287 1.94 -5.96 -11.33
C PHE A 287 3.30 -5.36 -10.99
N MET A 288 3.46 -4.73 -9.83
CA MET A 288 4.76 -4.21 -9.39
C MET A 288 5.78 -5.33 -9.20
N LEU A 289 5.39 -6.42 -8.54
CA LEU A 289 6.28 -7.58 -8.33
C LEU A 289 6.66 -8.29 -9.63
N LYS A 290 5.74 -8.38 -10.61
CA LYS A 290 6.01 -8.92 -11.96
C LYS A 290 7.04 -8.10 -12.75
N ASN A 291 7.22 -6.83 -12.40
CA ASN A 291 8.16 -5.92 -13.04
C ASN A 291 9.40 -5.67 -12.16
N ASP A 292 9.77 -6.65 -11.32
CA ASP A 292 11.00 -6.69 -10.50
C ASP A 292 11.09 -5.62 -9.40
N TYR A 293 9.97 -4.99 -9.03
CA TYR A 293 9.92 -4.08 -7.88
C TYR A 293 9.75 -4.89 -6.58
N TRP A 294 10.75 -5.68 -6.25
CA TRP A 294 10.75 -6.66 -5.17
C TRP A 294 10.43 -6.06 -3.78
N LEU A 295 10.77 -4.77 -3.56
CA LEU A 295 10.55 -4.11 -2.27
C LEU A 295 9.06 -3.94 -1.95
N PHE A 296 8.16 -4.08 -2.94
CA PHE A 296 6.72 -4.06 -2.72
C PHE A 296 6.21 -5.24 -1.86
N GLU A 297 6.98 -6.30 -1.68
CA GLU A 297 6.69 -7.32 -0.66
C GLU A 297 6.73 -6.78 0.77
N TYR A 298 7.42 -5.65 0.98
CA TYR A 298 7.68 -5.04 2.29
C TYR A 298 6.93 -3.75 2.52
N LEU A 299 6.14 -3.30 1.55
CA LEU A 299 5.39 -2.05 1.63
C LEU A 299 3.95 -2.30 2.06
N SER A 300 3.40 -1.38 2.86
CA SER A 300 1.98 -1.29 3.09
C SER A 300 1.47 0.07 2.61
N ILE A 301 1.09 0.12 1.32
CA ILE A 301 0.55 1.33 0.69
C ILE A 301 -0.84 1.62 1.23
N SER A 302 -1.66 0.58 1.48
CA SER A 302 -3.00 0.72 2.04
C SER A 302 -2.99 1.38 3.41
N ARG A 303 -1.94 1.23 4.21
CA ARG A 303 -1.79 1.96 5.48
C ARG A 303 -1.68 3.47 5.28
N VAL A 304 -0.98 3.90 4.24
CA VAL A 304 -0.88 5.33 3.87
C VAL A 304 -2.21 5.83 3.32
N ILE A 305 -2.85 5.06 2.44
CA ILE A 305 -4.18 5.36 1.87
C ILE A 305 -5.20 5.53 2.99
N LEU A 306 -5.27 4.59 3.94
CA LEU A 306 -6.22 4.61 5.05
C LEU A 306 -6.08 5.89 5.89
N ARG A 307 -4.86 6.33 6.19
CA ARG A 307 -4.60 7.59 6.92
C ARG A 307 -5.01 8.83 6.14
N ARG A 308 -5.08 8.74 4.82
CA ARG A 308 -5.41 9.83 3.89
C ARG A 308 -6.63 9.51 3.05
N ARG A 309 -7.57 8.72 3.59
CA ARG A 309 -8.73 8.21 2.86
C ARG A 309 -9.49 9.28 2.09
N ALA A 310 -9.79 10.42 2.72
CA ALA A 310 -10.49 11.52 2.06
C ALA A 310 -9.71 12.13 0.87
N GLN A 311 -8.37 12.10 0.90
CA GLN A 311 -7.54 12.56 -0.23
C GLN A 311 -7.53 11.51 -1.35
N TYR A 312 -7.51 10.24 -1.01
CA TYR A 312 -7.61 9.13 -1.94
C TYR A 312 -8.93 9.17 -2.72
N GLU A 313 -10.05 9.31 -2.02
CA GLU A 313 -11.37 9.43 -2.63
C GLU A 313 -11.48 10.69 -3.51
N ARG A 314 -10.93 11.82 -3.04
CA ARG A 314 -10.86 13.05 -3.85
C ARG A 314 -10.02 12.90 -5.11
N ALA A 315 -8.93 12.13 -5.06
CA ALA A 315 -8.09 11.91 -6.23
C ALA A 315 -8.83 11.17 -7.35
N TYR A 316 -9.72 10.22 -7.03
CA TYR A 316 -10.65 9.64 -8.00
C TYR A 316 -11.56 10.71 -8.60
N LEU A 317 -12.30 11.45 -7.75
CA LEU A 317 -13.26 12.44 -8.19
C LEU A 317 -12.60 13.53 -9.06
N TYR A 318 -11.44 14.05 -8.66
CA TYR A 318 -10.71 15.04 -9.46
C TYR A 318 -10.34 14.45 -10.82
N SER A 319 -9.89 13.19 -10.87
CA SER A 319 -9.55 12.55 -12.14
C SER A 319 -10.74 12.41 -13.07
N GLU A 320 -11.94 12.17 -12.54
CA GLU A 320 -13.16 12.01 -13.33
C GLU A 320 -13.73 13.34 -13.79
N ILE A 321 -13.82 14.35 -12.88
CA ILE A 321 -14.53 15.61 -13.16
C ILE A 321 -13.66 16.70 -13.83
N ASP A 322 -12.33 16.50 -13.92
CA ASP A 322 -11.41 17.46 -14.53
C ASP A 322 -10.89 16.97 -15.89
N ASP A 323 -11.78 16.77 -16.85
CA ASP A 323 -11.47 16.35 -18.24
C ASP A 323 -10.70 15.01 -18.27
N SER A 324 -11.09 14.06 -17.46
CA SER A 324 -10.48 12.73 -17.37
C SER A 324 -8.95 12.80 -17.12
N ASP A 325 -8.53 13.64 -16.18
CA ASP A 325 -7.13 13.87 -15.83
C ASP A 325 -6.65 12.88 -14.75
N PHE A 326 -6.12 11.76 -15.18
CA PHE A 326 -5.58 10.71 -14.28
C PHE A 326 -4.40 11.19 -13.40
N THR A 327 -3.80 12.35 -13.71
CA THR A 327 -2.64 12.86 -12.96
C THR A 327 -2.91 13.05 -11.47
N TYR A 328 -4.13 13.41 -11.08
CA TYR A 328 -4.50 13.56 -9.67
C TYR A 328 -4.37 12.24 -8.90
N PHE A 329 -4.92 11.17 -9.44
CA PHE A 329 -4.83 9.84 -8.85
C PHE A 329 -3.39 9.29 -8.90
N LEU A 330 -2.69 9.53 -9.99
CA LEU A 330 -1.28 9.16 -10.16
C LEU A 330 -0.41 9.80 -9.08
N LEU A 331 -0.48 11.12 -8.90
CA LEU A 331 0.31 11.86 -7.91
C LEU A 331 0.00 11.43 -6.47
N PHE A 332 -1.28 11.19 -6.15
CA PHE A 332 -1.65 10.69 -4.84
C PHE A 332 -0.99 9.33 -4.55
N ASN A 333 -1.07 8.38 -5.50
CA ASN A 333 -0.51 7.05 -5.32
C ASN A 333 1.02 7.05 -5.32
N LEU A 334 1.67 7.82 -6.19
CA LEU A 334 3.13 7.99 -6.15
C LEU A 334 3.58 8.52 -4.78
N LYS A 335 2.88 9.52 -4.23
CA LYS A 335 3.17 10.04 -2.88
C LYS A 335 2.91 9.00 -1.79
N ALA A 336 1.89 8.16 -1.95
CA ALA A 336 1.62 7.06 -1.03
C ALA A 336 2.74 6.01 -1.06
N ILE A 337 3.24 5.67 -2.24
CA ILE A 337 4.38 4.75 -2.44
C ILE A 337 5.64 5.32 -1.79
N GLU A 338 6.02 6.57 -2.08
CA GLU A 338 7.19 7.23 -1.47
C GLU A 338 7.10 7.24 0.06
N THR A 339 5.91 7.56 0.60
CA THR A 339 5.68 7.56 2.05
C THR A 339 5.86 6.16 2.64
N ALA A 340 5.33 5.12 1.98
CA ALA A 340 5.47 3.74 2.42
C ALA A 340 6.94 3.26 2.34
N LEU A 341 7.66 3.64 1.29
CA LEU A 341 9.10 3.38 1.13
C LEU A 341 9.91 4.02 2.27
N GLU A 342 9.68 5.29 2.57
CA GLU A 342 10.39 6.00 3.64
C GLU A 342 10.08 5.40 5.02
N GLU A 343 8.82 5.07 5.30
CA GLU A 343 8.43 4.42 6.56
C GLU A 343 9.06 3.02 6.69
N THR A 344 9.12 2.26 5.60
CA THR A 344 9.76 0.95 5.58
C THR A 344 11.26 1.07 5.82
N ARG A 345 11.94 2.01 5.17
CA ARG A 345 13.35 2.28 5.39
C ARG A 345 13.65 2.65 6.85
N LYS A 346 12.93 3.60 7.41
CA LYS A 346 13.06 3.99 8.83
C LYS A 346 12.85 2.81 9.77
N TYR A 347 11.86 1.97 9.47
CA TYR A 347 11.61 0.77 10.26
C TYR A 347 12.76 -0.23 10.19
N VAL A 348 13.32 -0.47 8.99
CA VAL A 348 14.47 -1.37 8.81
C VAL A 348 15.70 -0.82 9.53
N GLU A 349 16.04 0.46 9.36
CA GLU A 349 17.14 1.14 10.03
C GLU A 349 17.03 1.05 11.57
N GLN A 350 15.81 1.32 12.09
CA GLN A 350 15.55 1.19 13.52
C GLN A 350 15.77 -0.25 14.01
N LYS A 351 15.30 -1.24 13.25
CA LYS A 351 15.46 -2.65 13.62
C LYS A 351 16.92 -3.10 13.56
N ALA A 352 17.65 -2.65 12.56
CA ALA A 352 19.07 -2.92 12.47
C ALA A 352 19.86 -2.32 13.66
N ALA A 353 19.54 -1.07 14.07
CA ALA A 353 20.12 -0.45 15.24
C ALA A 353 19.77 -1.20 16.54
N GLU A 354 18.50 -1.62 16.70
CA GLU A 354 18.06 -2.44 17.82
C GLU A 354 18.79 -3.80 17.88
N ASP A 355 19.01 -4.42 16.72
CA ASP A 355 19.72 -5.71 16.64
C ASP A 355 21.22 -5.52 16.92
N MET A 356 21.82 -4.41 16.48
CA MET A 356 23.22 -4.05 16.85
C MET A 356 23.37 -3.83 18.35
N GLU A 357 22.47 -3.06 18.98
CA GLU A 357 22.48 -2.83 20.42
C GLU A 357 22.37 -4.16 21.20
N ILE A 358 21.52 -5.09 20.73
CA ILE A 358 21.37 -6.40 21.32
C ILE A 358 22.60 -7.27 21.06
N GLN A 359 23.16 -7.24 19.87
CA GLN A 359 24.41 -7.93 19.57
C GLN A 359 25.54 -7.45 20.47
N GLN A 360 25.65 -6.16 20.73
CA GLN A 360 26.62 -5.62 21.68
C GLN A 360 26.37 -6.10 23.12
N HIS A 361 25.10 -6.26 23.54
CA HIS A 361 24.74 -6.76 24.88
C HIS A 361 24.74 -8.29 24.99
N VAL A 362 24.63 -9.03 23.87
CA VAL A 362 24.58 -10.50 23.81
C VAL A 362 25.84 -11.10 23.19
N GLN A 363 26.90 -10.28 22.98
CA GLN A 363 28.18 -10.71 22.38
C GLN A 363 28.90 -11.85 23.16
N GLY A 364 28.43 -12.18 24.35
CA GLY A 364 28.94 -13.34 25.11
C GLY A 364 28.27 -14.68 24.78
N ASP A 365 27.14 -14.72 24.11
CA ASP A 365 26.45 -15.97 23.82
C ASP A 365 26.37 -16.21 22.32
N PHE A 366 27.47 -16.70 21.73
CA PHE A 366 27.63 -17.00 20.30
C PHE A 366 26.66 -18.08 19.79
N GLU A 367 25.94 -18.78 20.67
CA GLU A 367 25.08 -19.92 20.33
C GLU A 367 23.64 -19.53 20.01
N LEU A 368 23.21 -18.28 20.29
CA LEU A 368 21.85 -17.85 19.99
C LEU A 368 21.64 -17.59 18.50
N ASN A 369 20.63 -18.25 17.93
CA ASN A 369 20.21 -17.95 16.56
C ASN A 369 19.43 -16.63 16.47
N TYR A 370 19.25 -16.11 15.25
CA TYR A 370 18.60 -14.82 15.02
C TYR A 370 17.15 -14.76 15.52
N ARG A 371 16.41 -15.85 15.51
CA ARG A 371 15.02 -15.91 16.00
C ARG A 371 14.97 -15.79 17.51
N GLN A 372 15.89 -16.44 18.20
CA GLN A 372 16.08 -16.36 19.65
C GLN A 372 16.49 -14.93 20.06
N ARG A 373 17.41 -14.31 19.34
CA ARG A 373 17.78 -12.90 19.53
C ARG A 373 16.57 -11.96 19.37
N ALA A 374 15.71 -12.21 18.37
CA ALA A 374 14.48 -11.44 18.17
C ALA A 374 13.47 -11.58 19.33
N ILE A 375 13.38 -12.77 19.94
CA ILE A 375 12.56 -12.98 21.16
C ILE A 375 13.15 -12.18 22.31
N LEU A 376 14.46 -12.27 22.56
CA LEU A 376 15.12 -11.56 23.66
C LEU A 376 14.98 -10.04 23.49
N SER A 377 15.17 -9.51 22.29
CA SER A 377 14.91 -8.11 21.98
C SER A 377 13.50 -7.67 22.39
N ARG A 378 12.52 -8.45 21.97
CA ARG A 378 11.11 -8.15 22.31
C ARG A 378 10.84 -8.29 23.80
N ALA A 379 11.44 -9.28 24.46
CA ALA A 379 11.31 -9.51 25.89
C ALA A 379 11.93 -8.36 26.72
N LEU A 380 13.11 -7.87 26.33
CA LEU A 380 13.78 -6.72 26.96
C LEU A 380 12.99 -5.43 26.84
N LYS A 381 12.34 -5.21 25.66
CA LYS A 381 11.51 -4.01 25.42
C LYS A 381 10.16 -4.06 26.09
N LYS A 382 9.59 -5.25 26.29
CA LYS A 382 8.26 -5.45 26.85
C LYS A 382 8.29 -6.54 27.91
N PRO A 383 8.50 -6.19 29.20
CA PRO A 383 8.56 -7.17 30.29
C PRO A 383 7.34 -8.09 30.42
N GLY A 384 6.17 -7.65 29.93
CA GLY A 384 4.95 -8.46 29.87
C GLY A 384 4.71 -9.17 28.52
N ALA A 385 5.74 -9.33 27.67
CA ALA A 385 5.58 -10.04 26.40
C ALA A 385 5.26 -11.52 26.65
N VAL A 386 4.31 -12.05 25.87
CA VAL A 386 3.92 -13.45 25.89
C VAL A 386 4.29 -14.09 24.56
N PHE A 387 4.95 -15.24 24.61
CA PHE A 387 5.32 -16.00 23.41
C PHE A 387 4.67 -17.37 23.47
N THR A 388 4.28 -17.89 22.31
CA THR A 388 3.77 -19.26 22.13
C THR A 388 4.48 -19.93 20.98
N PHE A 389 4.47 -21.26 20.92
CA PHE A 389 5.04 -21.99 19.77
C PHE A 389 4.43 -21.53 18.45
N GLN A 390 3.11 -21.31 18.45
CA GLN A 390 2.40 -20.88 17.24
C GLN A 390 2.73 -19.45 16.84
N SER A 391 2.74 -18.50 17.80
CA SER A 391 3.07 -17.11 17.51
C SER A 391 4.51 -16.95 17.04
N HIS A 392 5.44 -17.74 17.59
CA HIS A 392 6.84 -17.74 17.18
C HIS A 392 7.03 -18.35 15.79
N ALA A 393 6.41 -19.50 15.52
CA ALA A 393 6.43 -20.15 14.20
C ALA A 393 5.88 -19.21 13.13
N ASN A 394 4.72 -18.60 13.37
CA ASN A 394 4.08 -17.66 12.43
C ASN A 394 4.89 -16.37 12.25
N SER A 395 5.54 -15.86 13.31
CA SER A 395 6.33 -14.62 13.25
C SER A 395 7.61 -14.75 12.42
N HIS A 396 8.11 -15.97 12.26
CA HIS A 396 9.40 -16.24 11.60
C HIS A 396 9.27 -17.16 10.38
N GLY A 397 8.05 -17.57 10.00
CA GLY A 397 7.83 -18.44 8.85
C GLY A 397 8.41 -19.86 8.99
N VAL A 398 8.60 -20.34 10.24
CA VAL A 398 9.22 -21.64 10.51
C VAL A 398 8.21 -22.68 10.97
N VAL A 399 8.59 -23.97 10.84
CA VAL A 399 7.76 -25.07 11.34
C VAL A 399 7.70 -25.06 12.86
N ARG A 400 6.60 -25.59 13.41
CA ARG A 400 6.34 -25.60 14.87
C ARG A 400 7.44 -26.32 15.66
N ALA A 401 8.10 -27.32 15.10
CA ALA A 401 9.21 -28.02 15.72
C ALA A 401 10.41 -27.10 15.97
N THR A 402 10.78 -26.27 14.99
CA THR A 402 11.84 -25.25 15.11
C THR A 402 11.48 -24.20 16.14
N ALA A 403 10.24 -23.67 16.10
CA ALA A 403 9.77 -22.71 17.09
C ALA A 403 9.77 -23.28 18.52
N ARG A 404 9.46 -24.57 18.67
CA ARG A 404 9.54 -25.26 19.95
C ARG A 404 10.98 -25.36 20.46
N ALA A 405 11.91 -25.75 19.60
CA ALA A 405 13.33 -25.86 19.97
C ALA A 405 13.88 -24.50 20.43
N ASP A 406 13.63 -23.42 19.66
CA ASP A 406 14.08 -22.07 20.02
C ASP A 406 13.58 -21.61 21.38
N LEU A 407 12.28 -21.78 21.69
CA LEU A 407 11.68 -21.32 22.94
C LEU A 407 12.09 -22.16 24.15
N LEU A 408 12.28 -23.47 23.97
CA LEU A 408 12.76 -24.33 25.04
C LEU A 408 14.22 -24.07 25.36
N ASP A 409 15.10 -23.89 24.36
CA ASP A 409 16.50 -23.54 24.57
C ASP A 409 16.63 -22.21 25.33
N LEU A 410 15.81 -21.19 25.00
CA LEU A 410 15.78 -19.94 25.77
C LEU A 410 15.31 -20.12 27.21
N CYS A 411 14.44 -21.09 27.49
CA CYS A 411 14.07 -21.45 28.88
C CYS A 411 15.20 -22.16 29.59
N ASP A 412 15.86 -23.11 28.94
CA ASP A 412 16.97 -23.89 29.52
C ASP A 412 18.15 -22.97 29.87
N ARG A 413 18.37 -21.91 29.06
CA ARG A 413 19.33 -20.83 29.32
C ARG A 413 18.86 -19.81 30.37
N GLY A 414 17.60 -19.92 30.85
CA GLY A 414 17.02 -19.07 31.89
C GLY A 414 16.59 -17.67 31.39
N TYR A 415 16.53 -17.43 30.09
CA TYR A 415 16.06 -16.15 29.54
C TYR A 415 14.53 -16.03 29.52
N LEU A 416 13.83 -17.16 29.42
CA LEU A 416 12.37 -17.23 29.47
C LEU A 416 11.90 -18.18 30.59
N VAL A 417 10.69 -17.92 31.07
CA VAL A 417 9.99 -18.80 32.03
C VAL A 417 8.78 -19.42 31.32
N ARG A 418 8.70 -20.75 31.36
CA ARG A 418 7.57 -21.48 30.81
C ARG A 418 6.41 -21.48 31.84
N ARG A 419 5.20 -21.13 31.37
CA ARG A 419 3.98 -21.13 32.18
C ARG A 419 2.86 -21.83 31.41
N LYS A 420 1.94 -22.46 32.15
CA LYS A 420 0.69 -23.01 31.60
C LYS A 420 -0.41 -21.97 31.78
N ASP A 421 -1.07 -21.60 30.68
CA ASP A 421 -2.22 -20.70 30.66
C ASP A 421 -3.40 -21.44 30.03
N GLY A 422 -4.32 -21.92 30.84
CA GLY A 422 -5.38 -22.82 30.44
C GLY A 422 -4.83 -24.11 29.80
N ARG A 423 -5.20 -24.36 28.54
CA ARG A 423 -4.71 -25.49 27.73
C ARG A 423 -3.42 -25.18 26.94
N GLN A 424 -2.92 -23.95 27.00
CA GLN A 424 -1.79 -23.50 26.20
C GLN A 424 -0.53 -23.32 27.07
N ILE A 425 0.63 -23.63 26.46
CA ILE A 425 1.92 -23.32 27.05
C ILE A 425 2.33 -21.95 26.55
N VAL A 426 2.66 -21.04 27.43
CA VAL A 426 3.15 -19.70 27.16
C VAL A 426 4.55 -19.51 27.74
N PHE A 427 5.31 -18.63 27.15
CA PHE A 427 6.65 -18.26 27.57
C PHE A 427 6.69 -16.77 27.87
N LEU A 428 7.22 -16.42 29.02
CA LEU A 428 7.32 -15.06 29.54
C LEU A 428 8.80 -14.71 29.75
N PRO A 429 9.19 -13.43 29.64
CA PRO A 429 10.52 -12.99 30.01
C PRO A 429 10.83 -13.37 31.45
N ALA A 430 12.05 -13.88 31.72
CA ALA A 430 12.51 -14.08 33.07
C ALA A 430 12.53 -12.74 33.85
N PRO A 431 12.18 -12.72 35.16
CA PRO A 431 12.15 -11.47 35.92
C PRO A 431 13.50 -10.73 35.95
N ASP A 432 14.59 -11.47 35.91
CA ASP A 432 15.96 -11.01 35.91
C ASP A 432 16.64 -11.01 34.50
N LEU A 433 15.84 -11.04 33.43
CA LEU A 433 16.34 -11.12 32.04
C LEU A 433 17.39 -10.05 31.73
N ARG A 434 17.17 -8.80 32.17
CA ARG A 434 18.11 -7.70 31.92
C ARG A 434 19.46 -7.94 32.58
N ASP A 435 19.44 -8.39 33.83
CA ASP A 435 20.68 -8.65 34.60
C ASP A 435 21.45 -9.82 34.00
N ARG A 436 20.77 -10.88 33.56
CA ARG A 436 21.38 -12.05 32.91
C ARG A 436 22.05 -11.65 31.59
N VAL A 437 21.37 -10.91 30.75
CA VAL A 437 21.94 -10.43 29.47
C VAL A 437 23.15 -9.52 29.73
N HIS A 438 23.11 -8.69 30.76
CA HIS A 438 24.24 -7.82 31.14
C HIS A 438 25.43 -8.62 31.71
N GLN A 439 25.20 -9.65 32.53
CA GLN A 439 26.26 -10.47 33.12
C GLN A 439 27.02 -11.28 32.08
N VAL A 440 26.34 -11.80 31.05
CA VAL A 440 26.98 -12.50 29.92
C VAL A 440 27.91 -11.52 29.15
N SER A 441 27.50 -10.28 28.97
CA SER A 441 28.34 -9.24 28.31
C SER A 441 29.61 -8.91 29.11
N ILE A 442 29.54 -8.92 30.44
CA ILE A 442 30.71 -8.61 31.33
C ILE A 442 31.64 -9.83 31.47
N GLY A 443 31.10 -11.05 31.41
CA GLY A 443 31.86 -12.30 31.50
C GLY A 443 32.83 -12.50 30.34
N VAL A 444 32.49 -12.02 29.13
CA VAL A 444 33.36 -12.10 27.94
C VAL A 444 34.52 -11.13 28.01
N ILE A 445 34.31 -9.96 28.59
CA ILE A 445 35.42 -8.95 28.76
C ILE A 445 36.50 -9.42 29.77
N ARG A 446 36.16 -10.38 30.64
CA ARG A 446 37.14 -10.91 31.64
C ARG A 446 37.87 -12.17 31.17
N SER A 447 37.53 -12.78 30.04
CA SER A 447 38.22 -13.96 29.51
C SER A 447 39.29 -13.64 28.45
N ASP A 448 39.40 -12.37 28.03
CA ASP A 448 40.40 -11.88 27.04
C ASP A 448 41.50 -11.01 27.68
N ASN A 449 41.79 -11.15 29.01
CA ASN A 449 42.94 -10.55 29.69
C ASN A 449 43.84 -11.59 30.31
#